data_9b0824df73273586098acab449b0f17b
#
_entry.id   9b0824df73273586098acab449b0f17b
#
_cell.length_a   1.000
_cell.length_b   1.000
_cell.length_c   1.000
_cell.angle_alpha   90.00
_cell.angle_beta   90.00
_cell.angle_gamma   90.00
#
_symmetry.space_group_name_H-M   'P 1'
#
loop_
_entity.id
_entity.type
_entity.pdbx_description
1 polymer ?
#
loop_
_entity_poly.entity_id
_entity_poly.type
_entity_poly.pdbx_seq_one_letter_code
_entity_poly.pdbx_strand_id
1 'polypeptide(L)'
;MAFSLNFAPQVAVPVMPTPARGYWSKVLRQLMRDPVAMTAALVVFLIVCAAVFAPWLAPMDPYKGSMIKRLLPIGSEGYLLGTDELGRDMLSRLMYGGRLSLLMGVTPVLAAFGIGLSLIHI
;
A
#
# COMPACT_ATOMS: atom_id res chain seq x y z
N MET A 1 -52.27 -0.29 -46.52
CA MET A 1 -51.91 -0.28 -45.06
C MET A 1 -50.56 0.43 -44.91
N ALA A 2 -50.56 1.70 -44.55
CA ALA A 2 -49.36 2.47 -44.38
C ALA A 2 -49.00 2.48 -42.88
N PHE A 3 -47.84 1.88 -42.56
CA PHE A 3 -47.32 1.82 -41.21
C PHE A 3 -46.47 3.08 -41.00
N SER A 4 -47.02 4.14 -40.40
CA SER A 4 -46.28 5.35 -40.06
C SER A 4 -45.50 5.10 -38.77
N LEU A 5 -44.19 4.88 -38.90
CA LEU A 5 -43.26 4.88 -37.80
C LEU A 5 -43.11 6.34 -37.27
N ASN A 6 -43.78 6.60 -36.17
CA ASN A 6 -43.68 7.88 -35.47
C ASN A 6 -42.34 7.91 -34.72
N PHE A 7 -41.31 8.47 -35.34
CA PHE A 7 -40.02 8.76 -34.69
C PHE A 7 -40.21 10.01 -33.81
N ALA A 8 -40.62 9.77 -32.58
CA ALA A 8 -40.53 10.86 -31.58
C ALA A 8 -39.07 11.22 -31.37
N PRO A 9 -38.69 12.53 -31.48
CA PRO A 9 -37.33 12.95 -31.21
C PRO A 9 -36.99 12.62 -29.74
N GLN A 10 -36.00 11.78 -29.54
CA GLN A 10 -35.42 11.54 -28.20
C GLN A 10 -34.83 12.85 -27.74
N VAL A 11 -35.53 13.53 -26.85
CA VAL A 11 -35.00 14.71 -26.15
C VAL A 11 -33.82 14.22 -25.30
N ALA A 12 -32.61 14.49 -25.78
CA ALA A 12 -31.40 14.25 -25.02
C ALA A 12 -31.47 15.11 -23.77
N VAL A 13 -31.80 14.49 -22.63
CA VAL A 13 -31.73 15.15 -21.32
C VAL A 13 -30.28 15.51 -21.10
N PRO A 14 -29.93 16.81 -20.96
CA PRO A 14 -28.56 17.21 -20.68
C PRO A 14 -28.16 16.58 -19.34
N VAL A 15 -27.20 15.64 -19.39
CA VAL A 15 -26.56 15.10 -18.19
C VAL A 15 -25.75 16.23 -17.59
N MET A 16 -26.34 16.92 -16.63
CA MET A 16 -25.61 17.93 -15.86
C MET A 16 -24.43 17.25 -15.17
N PRO A 17 -23.19 17.69 -15.41
CA PRO A 17 -22.04 17.16 -14.67
C PRO A 17 -22.25 17.46 -13.20
N THR A 18 -22.49 16.44 -12.41
CA THR A 18 -22.55 16.57 -10.95
C THR A 18 -21.19 17.05 -10.47
N PRO A 19 -21.12 18.14 -9.70
CA PRO A 19 -19.86 18.70 -9.26
C PRO A 19 -19.07 17.65 -8.47
N ALA A 20 -17.83 17.42 -8.90
CA ALA A 20 -16.90 16.39 -8.35
C ALA A 20 -16.52 16.59 -6.87
N ARG A 21 -17.02 17.66 -6.24
CA ARG A 21 -16.74 18.02 -4.84
C ARG A 21 -17.16 16.96 -3.78
N GLY A 22 -17.97 16.00 -4.15
CA GLY A 22 -18.46 14.97 -3.22
C GLY A 22 -17.86 13.57 -3.44
N TYR A 23 -17.08 13.35 -4.50
CA TYR A 23 -16.59 12.00 -4.83
C TYR A 23 -15.66 11.45 -3.74
N TRP A 24 -14.63 12.19 -3.40
CA TRP A 24 -13.64 11.77 -2.40
C TRP A 24 -14.24 11.61 -1.00
N SER A 25 -15.18 12.49 -0.62
CA SER A 25 -15.86 12.39 0.67
C SER A 25 -16.79 11.17 0.74
N LYS A 26 -17.45 10.81 -0.36
CA LYS A 26 -18.28 9.60 -0.45
C LYS A 26 -17.42 8.34 -0.40
N VAL A 27 -16.33 8.29 -1.18
CA VAL A 27 -15.39 7.16 -1.19
C VAL A 27 -14.78 6.95 0.20
N LEU A 28 -14.30 8.01 0.82
CA LEU A 28 -13.71 7.93 2.16
C LEU A 28 -14.73 7.50 3.21
N ARG A 29 -15.96 8.02 3.15
CA ARG A 29 -17.04 7.62 4.07
C ARG A 29 -17.46 6.16 3.87
N GLN A 30 -17.48 5.69 2.63
CA GLN A 30 -17.80 4.31 2.32
C GLN A 30 -16.69 3.36 2.77
N LEU A 31 -15.43 3.74 2.57
CA LEU A 31 -14.26 3.02 3.07
C LEU A 31 -14.28 2.89 4.59
N MET A 32 -14.62 3.97 5.32
CA MET A 32 -14.72 3.96 6.78
C MET A 32 -15.90 3.14 7.33
N ARG A 33 -16.88 2.81 6.50
CA ARG A 33 -18.04 1.99 6.90
C ARG A 33 -17.85 0.51 6.62
N ASP A 34 -16.86 0.16 5.83
CA ASP A 34 -16.53 -1.23 5.52
C ASP A 34 -15.46 -1.73 6.51
N PRO A 35 -15.83 -2.64 7.44
CA PRO A 35 -14.88 -3.13 8.44
C PRO A 35 -13.72 -3.92 7.82
N VAL A 36 -13.94 -4.59 6.69
CA VAL A 36 -12.89 -5.34 5.99
C VAL A 36 -11.86 -4.38 5.40
N ALA A 37 -12.32 -3.31 4.75
CA ALA A 37 -11.44 -2.29 4.20
C ALA A 37 -10.65 -1.55 5.29
N MET A 38 -11.29 -1.26 6.42
CA MET A 38 -10.63 -0.61 7.56
C MET A 38 -9.55 -1.50 8.20
N THR A 39 -9.82 -2.79 8.39
CA THR A 39 -8.82 -3.71 8.93
C THR A 39 -7.65 -3.89 7.97
N ALA A 40 -7.91 -4.01 6.67
CA ALA A 40 -6.87 -4.09 5.66
C ALA A 40 -6.01 -2.82 5.61
N ALA A 41 -6.64 -1.65 5.64
CA ALA A 41 -5.94 -0.35 5.67
C ALA A 41 -5.08 -0.20 6.93
N LEU A 42 -5.58 -0.63 8.09
CA LEU A 42 -4.83 -0.62 9.35
C LEU A 42 -3.59 -1.52 9.27
N VAL A 43 -3.74 -2.75 8.76
CA VAL A 43 -2.62 -3.69 8.60
C VAL A 43 -1.55 -3.12 7.68
N VAL A 44 -1.94 -2.60 6.51
CA VAL A 44 -1.01 -1.96 5.57
C VAL A 44 -0.33 -0.76 6.22
N PHE A 45 -1.06 0.08 6.93
CA PHE A 45 -0.52 1.23 7.65
C PHE A 45 0.53 0.82 8.69
N LEU A 46 0.26 -0.22 9.48
CA LEU A 46 1.20 -0.74 10.47
C LEU A 46 2.48 -1.28 9.82
N ILE A 47 2.36 -2.00 8.70
CA ILE A 47 3.52 -2.51 7.95
C ILE A 47 4.37 -1.35 7.42
N VAL A 48 3.74 -0.33 6.83
CA VAL A 48 4.44 0.85 6.33
C VAL A 48 5.12 1.61 7.47
N CYS A 49 4.43 1.82 8.60
CA CYS A 49 5.03 2.44 9.78
C CYS A 49 6.23 1.65 10.30
N ALA A 50 6.12 0.33 10.43
CA ALA A 50 7.21 -0.53 10.87
C ALA A 50 8.43 -0.43 9.92
N ALA A 51 8.20 -0.36 8.62
CA ALA A 51 9.26 -0.22 7.63
C ALA A 51 9.91 1.18 7.67
N VAL A 52 9.13 2.25 7.79
CA VAL A 52 9.63 3.63 7.84
C VAL A 52 10.41 3.88 9.13
N PHE A 53 9.87 3.44 10.27
CA PHE A 53 10.47 3.61 11.58
C PHE A 53 11.44 2.47 11.95
N ALA A 54 11.79 1.59 11.01
CA ALA A 54 12.73 0.49 11.23
C ALA A 54 14.03 0.90 11.95
N PRO A 55 14.71 2.05 11.65
CA PRO A 55 15.92 2.45 12.34
C PRO A 55 15.75 2.69 13.84
N TRP A 56 14.54 3.03 14.28
CA TRP A 56 14.24 3.32 15.69
C TRP A 56 13.53 2.16 16.39
N LEU A 57 12.83 1.33 15.63
CA LEU A 57 12.04 0.24 16.16
C LEU A 57 12.79 -1.10 16.19
N ALA A 58 13.79 -1.26 15.33
CA ALA A 58 14.55 -2.51 15.25
C ALA A 58 15.39 -2.70 16.54
N PRO A 59 15.22 -3.81 17.26
CA PRO A 59 15.92 -4.04 18.52
C PRO A 59 17.41 -4.28 18.32
N MET A 60 17.81 -4.78 17.15
CA MET A 60 19.19 -5.12 16.83
C MET A 60 19.58 -4.68 15.40
N ASP A 61 20.90 -4.62 15.17
CA ASP A 61 21.43 -4.38 13.82
C ASP A 61 21.15 -5.57 12.91
N PRO A 62 20.41 -5.39 11.79
CA PRO A 62 20.03 -6.48 10.90
C PRO A 62 21.21 -7.15 10.19
N TYR A 63 22.38 -6.53 10.21
CA TYR A 63 23.59 -7.04 9.55
C TYR A 63 24.53 -7.78 10.50
N LYS A 64 24.40 -7.59 11.81
CA LYS A 64 25.20 -8.30 12.81
C LYS A 64 24.59 -9.65 13.11
N GLY A 65 25.29 -10.72 12.75
CA GLY A 65 24.95 -12.10 13.07
C GLY A 65 25.91 -12.69 14.11
N SER A 66 25.43 -13.71 14.84
CA SER A 66 26.27 -14.51 15.74
C SER A 66 26.12 -15.97 15.38
N MET A 67 27.21 -16.61 14.99
CA MET A 67 27.23 -18.04 14.65
C MET A 67 26.75 -18.96 15.80
N ILE A 68 26.89 -18.49 17.03
CA ILE A 68 26.49 -19.23 18.25
C ILE A 68 24.95 -19.19 18.42
N LYS A 69 24.31 -18.14 17.90
CA LYS A 69 22.85 -17.90 18.05
C LYS A 69 22.07 -18.20 16.76
N ARG A 70 22.51 -19.20 16.01
CA ARG A 70 21.86 -19.62 14.77
C ARG A 70 20.56 -20.38 15.05
N LEU A 71 19.56 -20.18 14.22
CA LEU A 71 18.31 -20.94 14.21
C LEU A 71 17.61 -21.00 15.58
N LEU A 72 17.67 -19.90 16.34
CA LEU A 72 16.92 -19.80 17.59
C LEU A 72 15.41 -19.75 17.28
N PRO A 73 14.59 -20.49 18.04
CA PRO A 73 13.14 -20.48 17.85
C PRO A 73 12.51 -19.12 18.21
N ILE A 74 11.28 -18.91 17.73
CA ILE A 74 10.48 -17.72 18.05
C ILE A 74 10.28 -17.61 19.56
N GLY A 75 10.51 -16.40 20.10
CA GLY A 75 10.39 -16.15 21.54
C GLY A 75 11.63 -16.47 22.37
N SER A 76 12.78 -16.70 21.74
CA SER A 76 14.06 -16.84 22.45
C SER A 76 14.45 -15.53 23.11
N GLU A 77 15.20 -15.62 24.23
CA GLU A 77 15.66 -14.44 24.97
C GLU A 77 16.42 -13.44 24.07
N GLY A 78 15.83 -12.25 23.93
CA GLY A 78 16.36 -11.17 23.10
C GLY A 78 16.00 -11.22 21.61
N TYR A 79 15.27 -12.25 21.14
CA TYR A 79 14.87 -12.41 19.74
C TYR A 79 13.39 -12.76 19.61
N LEU A 80 12.56 -11.75 19.31
CA LEU A 80 11.09 -11.91 19.25
C LEU A 80 10.65 -12.91 18.18
N LEU A 81 11.23 -12.86 16.99
CA LEU A 81 10.94 -13.76 15.87
C LEU A 81 12.03 -14.82 15.65
N GLY A 82 12.98 -14.95 16.60
CA GLY A 82 14.10 -15.86 16.46
C GLY A 82 15.19 -15.32 15.53
N THR A 83 16.12 -16.21 15.15
CA THR A 83 17.26 -15.87 14.32
C THR A 83 17.30 -16.69 13.03
N ASP A 84 17.93 -16.15 12.01
CA ASP A 84 18.14 -16.82 10.73
C ASP A 84 19.36 -17.80 10.77
N GLU A 85 19.68 -18.37 9.61
CA GLU A 85 20.82 -19.27 9.44
C GLU A 85 22.18 -18.64 9.75
N LEU A 86 22.26 -17.31 9.77
CA LEU A 86 23.45 -16.53 10.07
C LEU A 86 23.42 -15.95 11.49
N GLY A 87 22.43 -16.31 12.30
CA GLY A 87 22.25 -15.83 13.67
C GLY A 87 21.89 -14.35 13.75
N ARG A 88 21.21 -13.81 12.72
CA ARG A 88 20.72 -12.42 12.65
C ARG A 88 19.30 -12.34 13.14
N ASP A 89 18.92 -11.22 13.75
CA ASP A 89 17.55 -11.00 14.21
C ASP A 89 16.56 -10.92 13.03
N MET A 90 15.61 -11.85 13.03
CA MET A 90 14.61 -11.98 11.98
C MET A 90 13.66 -10.79 11.93
N LEU A 91 13.29 -10.23 13.08
CA LEU A 91 12.40 -9.06 13.17
C LEU A 91 13.05 -7.81 12.56
N SER A 92 14.29 -7.52 12.94
CA SER A 92 15.04 -6.40 12.39
C SER A 92 15.21 -6.53 10.86
N ARG A 93 15.51 -7.73 10.38
CA ARG A 93 15.62 -7.99 8.93
C ARG A 93 14.31 -7.80 8.19
N LEU A 94 13.18 -8.21 8.78
CA LEU A 94 11.87 -8.02 8.18
C LEU A 94 11.51 -6.53 8.04
N MET A 95 11.78 -5.74 9.07
CA MET A 95 11.54 -4.29 9.06
C MET A 95 12.40 -3.58 8.01
N TYR A 96 13.69 -3.86 7.95
CA TYR A 96 14.61 -3.27 6.97
C TYR A 96 14.34 -3.76 5.54
N GLY A 97 13.99 -5.05 5.38
CA GLY A 97 13.55 -5.61 4.10
C GLY A 97 12.27 -4.95 3.58
N GLY A 98 11.31 -4.70 4.47
CA GLY A 98 10.09 -3.96 4.15
C GLY A 98 10.37 -2.54 3.64
N ARG A 99 11.32 -1.83 4.27
CA ARG A 99 11.77 -0.52 3.81
C ARG A 99 12.35 -0.56 2.39
N LEU A 100 13.21 -1.54 2.12
CA LEU A 100 13.79 -1.72 0.80
C LEU A 100 12.74 -2.05 -0.25
N SER A 101 11.79 -2.93 0.07
CA SER A 101 10.66 -3.28 -0.80
C SER A 101 9.77 -2.08 -1.12
N LEU A 102 9.48 -1.23 -0.13
CA LEU A 102 8.72 0.02 -0.35
C LEU A 102 9.47 0.97 -1.29
N LEU A 103 10.78 1.16 -1.09
CA LEU A 103 11.59 2.01 -1.96
C LEU A 103 11.62 1.47 -3.39
N MET A 104 11.84 0.17 -3.57
CA MET A 104 11.86 -0.46 -4.89
C MET A 104 10.49 -0.46 -5.57
N GLY A 105 9.39 -0.50 -4.83
CA GLY A 105 8.04 -0.42 -5.37
C GLY A 105 7.63 0.99 -5.76
N VAL A 106 7.91 1.97 -4.92
CA VAL A 106 7.49 3.37 -5.12
C VAL A 106 8.35 4.09 -6.17
N THR A 107 9.66 3.85 -6.18
CA THR A 107 10.59 4.55 -7.08
C THR A 107 10.24 4.42 -8.56
N PRO A 108 10.02 3.21 -9.13
CA PRO A 108 9.67 3.08 -10.53
C PRO A 108 8.29 3.67 -10.86
N VAL A 109 7.34 3.61 -9.94
CA VAL A 109 6.02 4.21 -10.12
C VAL A 109 6.13 5.74 -10.23
N LEU A 110 6.88 6.37 -9.33
CA LEU A 110 7.12 7.81 -9.38
C LEU A 110 7.87 8.22 -10.64
N ALA A 111 8.87 7.45 -11.06
CA ALA A 111 9.62 7.70 -12.30
C ALA A 111 8.71 7.59 -13.52
N ALA A 112 7.92 6.52 -13.63
CA ALA A 112 6.97 6.34 -14.74
C ALA A 112 5.91 7.46 -14.77
N PHE A 113 5.41 7.85 -13.61
CA PHE A 113 4.44 8.94 -13.48
C PHE A 113 5.05 10.29 -13.90
N GLY A 114 6.27 10.60 -13.46
CA GLY A 114 6.98 11.83 -13.84
C GLY A 114 7.26 11.89 -15.33
N ILE A 115 7.74 10.81 -15.94
CA ILE A 115 8.00 10.74 -17.38
C ILE A 115 6.69 10.82 -18.17
N GLY A 116 5.65 10.10 -17.75
CA GLY A 116 4.35 10.12 -18.41
C GLY A 116 3.69 11.50 -18.40
N LEU A 117 3.71 12.20 -17.26
CA LEU A 117 3.22 13.58 -17.17
C LEU A 117 4.03 14.55 -18.03
N SER A 118 5.36 14.38 -18.07
CA SER A 118 6.23 15.22 -18.92
C SER A 118 5.92 15.03 -20.41
N LEU A 119 5.68 13.80 -20.85
CA LEU A 119 5.30 13.49 -22.23
C LEU A 119 3.91 14.07 -22.60
N ILE A 120 2.96 14.03 -21.68
CA ILE A 120 1.63 14.60 -21.92
C ILE A 120 1.68 16.13 -22.01
N HIS A 121 2.61 16.75 -21.29
CA HIS A 121 2.75 18.21 -21.30
C HIS A 121 3.46 18.75 -22.55
N ILE A 122 4.22 17.92 -23.27
CA ILE A 122 4.88 18.27 -24.53
C ILE A 122 3.93 18.08 -25.71
#